data_5458ebca498eebe9347fb87a244748e8
#
_entry.id   5458ebca498eebe9347fb87a244748e8
#
_cell.length_a   1.000
_cell.length_b   1.000
_cell.length_c   1.000
_cell.angle_alpha   90.00
_cell.angle_beta   90.00
_cell.angle_gamma   90.00
#
_symmetry.space_group_name_H-M   'P 1'
#
loop_
_entity.id
_entity.type
_entity.pdbx_description
1 polymer ?
#
loop_
_entity_poly.entity_id
_entity_poly.type
_entity_poly.pdbx_seq_one_letter_code
_entity_poly.pdbx_strand_id
1 'polypeptide(L)'
;MWHVGIDLHREFVVMAAVNDTGEAMAPVRIRCEDTGTIVGTLKVLKPFRAVIEASGTYRWLYDLLRPYGTVLLAHPLRLGANSGDTQLNSMP
;
A
#
# COMPACT_ATOMS: atom_id res chain seq x y z
N MET A 1 2.27 14.08 6.48
CA MET A 1 2.57 12.68 6.13
C MET A 1 1.32 12.02 5.58
N TRP A 2 1.42 11.45 4.41
CA TRP A 2 0.34 10.67 3.83
C TRP A 2 0.54 9.20 4.16
N HIS A 3 -0.55 8.55 4.51
CA HIS A 3 -0.58 7.11 4.80
C HIS A 3 -1.33 6.45 3.65
N VAL A 4 -0.63 5.61 2.89
CA VAL A 4 -1.15 5.05 1.66
C VAL A 4 -1.36 3.55 1.81
N GLY A 5 -2.56 3.10 1.49
CA GLY A 5 -2.85 1.68 1.42
C GLY A 5 -2.86 1.25 -0.04
N ILE A 6 -2.12 0.19 -0.34
CA ILE A 6 -2.03 -0.32 -1.71
C ILE A 6 -2.48 -1.77 -1.70
N ASP A 7 -3.59 -2.03 -2.39
CA ASP A 7 -4.14 -3.37 -2.55
C ASP A 7 -3.67 -3.87 -3.92
N LEU A 8 -2.72 -4.80 -3.91
CA LEU A 8 -2.12 -5.31 -5.14
C LEU A 8 -2.89 -6.52 -5.63
N HIS A 9 -3.47 -6.38 -6.81
CA HIS A 9 -4.12 -7.47 -7.53
C HIS A 9 -3.23 -7.91 -8.67
N ARG A 10 -3.65 -8.94 -9.35
CA ARG A 10 -2.85 -9.52 -10.42
C ARG A 10 -2.55 -8.53 -11.54
N GLU A 11 -3.53 -7.74 -11.93
CA GLU A 11 -3.40 -6.86 -13.09
C GLU A 11 -3.48 -5.38 -12.76
N PHE A 12 -3.84 -5.02 -11.54
CA PHE A 12 -3.97 -3.62 -11.16
C PHE A 12 -3.71 -3.46 -9.66
N VAL A 13 -3.45 -2.22 -9.28
CA VAL A 13 -3.37 -1.85 -7.87
C VAL A 13 -4.50 -0.88 -7.56
N VAL A 14 -4.98 -0.91 -6.33
CA VAL A 14 -5.92 0.09 -5.82
C VAL A 14 -5.20 0.84 -4.71
N MET A 15 -5.09 2.15 -4.86
CA MET A 15 -4.43 2.98 -3.87
C MET A 15 -5.42 3.93 -3.21
N ALA A 16 -5.36 4.02 -1.91
CA ALA A 16 -6.13 4.98 -1.13
C ALA A 16 -5.18 5.62 -0.14
N ALA A 17 -5.45 6.85 0.26
CA ALA A 17 -4.54 7.55 1.15
C ALA A 17 -5.29 8.51 2.05
N VAL A 18 -4.74 8.73 3.24
CA VAL A 18 -5.23 9.72 4.20
C VAL A 18 -4.03 10.38 4.82
N ASN A 19 -4.10 11.67 5.08
CA ASN A 19 -2.99 12.36 5.72
C ASN A 19 -3.29 12.64 7.19
N ASP A 20 -2.31 13.23 7.88
CA ASP A 20 -2.42 13.47 9.32
C ASP A 20 -3.50 14.46 9.70
N THR A 21 -3.97 15.28 8.76
CA THR A 21 -5.02 16.24 9.03
C THR A 21 -6.40 15.70 8.68
N GLY A 22 -6.48 14.45 8.24
CA GLY A 22 -7.77 13.83 7.93
C GLY A 22 -8.22 13.99 6.49
N GLU A 23 -7.42 14.63 5.65
CA GLU A 23 -7.74 14.69 4.23
C GLU A 23 -7.58 13.30 3.62
N ALA A 24 -8.46 12.95 2.71
CA ALA A 24 -8.43 11.63 2.10
C ALA A 24 -8.39 11.75 0.57
N MET A 25 -7.62 10.87 -0.04
CA MET A 25 -7.61 10.71 -1.47
C MET A 25 -8.57 9.57 -1.80
N ALA A 26 -9.49 9.79 -2.73
CA ALA A 26 -10.39 8.72 -3.15
C ALA A 26 -9.57 7.57 -3.75
N PRO A 27 -10.01 6.33 -3.58
CA PRO A 27 -9.29 5.19 -4.15
C PRO A 27 -9.14 5.33 -5.66
N VAL A 28 -7.96 5.00 -6.16
CA VAL A 28 -7.69 4.98 -7.59
C VAL A 28 -7.21 3.60 -8.00
N ARG A 29 -7.60 3.20 -9.20
CA ARG A 29 -7.23 1.91 -9.75
C ARG A 29 -6.26 2.16 -10.88
N ILE A 30 -5.09 1.54 -10.82
CA ILE A 30 -4.03 1.75 -11.81
C ILE A 30 -3.55 0.37 -12.27
N ARG A 31 -3.40 0.18 -13.56
CA ARG A 31 -2.90 -1.09 -14.07
C ARG A 31 -1.46 -1.30 -13.63
N CYS A 32 -1.12 -2.56 -13.31
CA CYS A 32 0.24 -2.87 -12.86
C CYS A 32 1.30 -2.51 -13.89
N GLU A 33 0.97 -2.59 -15.18
CA GLU A 33 1.93 -2.26 -16.24
C GLU A 33 2.18 -0.77 -16.36
N ASP A 34 1.31 0.07 -15.78
CA ASP A 34 1.45 1.51 -15.86
C ASP A 34 2.24 2.02 -14.66
N THR A 35 3.50 1.64 -14.61
CA THR A 35 4.36 1.97 -13.48
C THR A 35 4.59 3.47 -13.35
N GLY A 36 4.57 4.19 -14.46
CA GLY A 36 4.72 5.64 -14.42
C GLY A 36 3.61 6.33 -13.66
N THR A 37 2.36 5.90 -13.84
CA THR A 37 1.24 6.47 -13.11
C THR A 37 1.29 6.07 -11.64
N ILE A 38 1.70 4.84 -11.34
CA ILE A 38 1.83 4.39 -9.96
C ILE A 38 2.84 5.29 -9.23
N VAL A 39 4.03 5.46 -9.78
CA VAL A 39 5.06 6.29 -9.17
C VAL A 39 4.62 7.74 -9.13
N GLY A 40 4.03 8.25 -10.19
CA GLY A 40 3.59 9.64 -10.24
C GLY A 40 2.55 9.97 -9.18
N THR A 41 1.62 9.06 -8.93
CA THR A 41 0.61 9.25 -7.90
C THR A 41 1.27 9.37 -6.52
N LEU A 42 2.23 8.49 -6.22
CA LEU A 42 2.91 8.54 -4.93
C LEU A 42 3.81 9.76 -4.79
N LYS A 43 4.42 10.21 -5.87
CA LYS A 43 5.25 11.40 -5.78
C LYS A 43 4.46 12.64 -5.38
N VAL A 44 3.20 12.73 -5.80
CA VAL A 44 2.33 13.83 -5.40
C VAL A 44 2.03 13.76 -3.91
N LEU A 45 2.06 12.58 -3.32
CA LEU A 45 1.72 12.38 -1.92
C LEU A 45 2.92 12.38 -0.98
N LYS A 46 4.09 12.77 -1.47
CA LYS A 46 5.27 12.81 -0.60
C LYS A 46 5.14 13.91 0.46
N PRO A 47 5.62 13.67 1.68
CA PRO A 47 6.17 12.41 2.18
C PRO A 47 5.07 11.42 2.51
N PHE A 48 5.33 10.15 2.25
CA PHE A 48 4.33 9.12 2.47
C PHE A 48 4.90 7.88 3.17
N ARG A 49 4.00 7.13 3.77
CA ARG A 49 4.25 5.79 4.25
C ARG A 49 3.22 4.90 3.57
N ALA A 50 3.68 3.91 2.84
CA ALA A 50 2.79 3.03 2.09
C ALA A 50 2.83 1.62 2.65
N VAL A 51 1.68 0.96 2.66
CA VAL A 51 1.57 -0.44 3.05
C VAL A 51 1.01 -1.20 1.85
N ILE A 52 1.72 -2.22 1.41
CA ILE A 52 1.28 -3.08 0.31
C ILE A 52 0.67 -4.33 0.91
N GLU A 53 -0.56 -4.63 0.51
CA GLU A 53 -1.20 -5.90 0.84
C GLU A 53 -1.32 -6.70 -0.45
N ALA A 54 -0.75 -7.89 -0.46
CA ALA A 54 -0.72 -8.72 -1.66
C ALA A 54 -0.76 -10.18 -1.27
N SER A 55 -1.39 -10.98 -2.12
CA SER A 55 -1.43 -12.42 -1.93
C SER A 55 -0.50 -13.14 -2.89
N GLY A 56 0.23 -12.43 -3.71
CA GLY A 56 1.13 -13.02 -4.69
C GLY A 56 2.44 -12.29 -4.76
N THR A 57 2.98 -12.15 -5.97
CA THR A 57 4.26 -11.50 -6.17
C THR A 57 4.16 -10.00 -5.97
N TYR A 58 4.84 -9.51 -4.97
CA TYR A 58 4.79 -8.08 -4.61
C TYR A 58 6.14 -7.40 -4.79
N ARG A 59 7.21 -8.16 -4.95
CA ARG A 59 8.56 -7.62 -4.90
C ARG A 59 8.79 -6.51 -5.93
N TRP A 60 8.22 -6.67 -7.11
CA TRP A 60 8.41 -5.67 -8.14
C TRP A 60 7.85 -4.30 -7.71
N LEU A 61 6.70 -4.32 -7.04
CA LEU A 61 6.07 -3.07 -6.59
C LEU A 61 6.84 -2.48 -5.43
N TYR A 62 7.26 -3.32 -4.50
CA TYR A 62 8.08 -2.88 -3.37
C TYR A 62 9.35 -2.19 -3.87
N ASP A 63 10.06 -2.84 -4.79
CA ASP A 63 11.31 -2.29 -5.33
C ASP A 63 11.07 -1.02 -6.14
N LEU A 64 9.93 -0.93 -6.81
CA LEU A 64 9.58 0.25 -7.58
C LEU A 64 9.35 1.47 -6.67
N LEU A 65 8.73 1.26 -5.53
CA LEU A 65 8.26 2.36 -4.70
C LEU A 65 9.22 2.76 -3.59
N ARG A 66 10.03 1.85 -3.09
CA ARG A 66 10.86 2.14 -1.92
C ARG A 66 11.85 3.29 -2.10
N PRO A 67 12.31 3.64 -3.31
CA PRO A 67 13.20 4.80 -3.45
C PRO A 67 12.53 6.13 -3.11
N TYR A 68 11.21 6.16 -3.09
CA TYR A 68 10.46 7.41 -2.93
C TYR A 68 9.91 7.64 -1.53
N GLY A 69 9.87 6.62 -0.70
CA GLY A 69 9.34 6.76 0.65
C GLY A 69 9.37 5.45 1.40
N THR A 70 8.77 5.43 2.59
CA THR A 70 8.70 4.23 3.39
C THR A 70 7.65 3.29 2.83
N VAL A 71 8.04 2.06 2.57
CA VAL A 71 7.13 1.04 2.04
C VAL A 71 7.18 -0.17 2.96
N LEU A 72 6.03 -0.59 3.45
CA LEU A 72 5.89 -1.74 4.32
C LEU A 72 5.04 -2.78 3.62
N LEU A 73 5.18 -4.01 4.05
CA LEU A 73 4.43 -5.12 3.49
C LEU A 73 3.56 -5.74 4.55
N ALA A 74 2.27 -5.90 4.25
CA ALA A 74 1.34 -6.60 5.12
C ALA A 74 1.04 -7.95 4.48
N HIS A 75 1.19 -9.02 5.26
CA HIS A 75 0.89 -10.36 4.79
C HIS A 75 -0.48 -10.77 5.32
N PRO A 76 -1.47 -10.98 4.46
CA PRO A 76 -2.80 -11.37 4.91
C PRO A 76 -2.80 -12.63 5.75
N LEU A 77 -1.95 -13.61 5.41
CA LEU A 77 -1.88 -14.84 6.18
C LEU A 77 -1.41 -14.59 7.60
N ARG A 78 -0.42 -13.73 7.75
CA ARG A 78 0.11 -13.43 9.07
C ARG A 78 -0.92 -12.70 9.92
N LEU A 79 -1.64 -11.76 9.33
CA LEU A 79 -2.69 -11.06 10.05
C LEU A 79 -3.82 -11.99 10.43
N GLY A 80 -4.18 -12.89 9.54
CA GLY A 80 -5.24 -13.85 9.82
C GLY A 80 -4.86 -14.85 10.89
N ALA A 81 -3.60 -15.25 10.93
CA ALA A 81 -3.15 -16.24 11.89
C ALA A 81 -3.20 -15.71 13.31
N ASN A 82 -3.17 -14.40 13.48
CA ASN A 82 -3.22 -13.80 14.79
C ASN A 82 -4.62 -13.46 15.24
N SER A 83 -5.55 -13.93 14.54
CA SER A 83 -6.87 -13.68 14.97
C SER A 83 -7.12 -14.45 16.21
N GLY A 84 -7.00 -14.45 16.66
CA GLY A 84 -6.93 -15.01 17.79
C GLY A 84 -6.08 -14.16 18.57
N ASP A 85 -6.05 -13.84 17.51
CA ASP A 85 -5.31 -13.17 17.84
C ASP A 85 -5.14 -12.22 17.70
N THR A 86 -5.52 -11.76 17.25
CA THR A 86 -5.05 -10.86 17.17
C THR A 86 -4.93 -10.09 16.85
N GLN A 87 -5.21 -9.66 16.45
CA GLN A 87 -4.69 -9.00 16.25
C GLN A 87 -4.74 -8.24 16.08
N LEU A 88 -5.26 -8.12 15.79
CA LEU A 88 -4.86 -7.58 15.78
C LEU A 88 -4.81 -7.06 16.08
N ASN A 89 -5.20 -7.16 15.91
CA ASN A 89 -4.56 -6.85 16.31
C ASN A 89 -4.10 -6.43 16.48
N SER A 90 -4.42 -6.50 16.30
CA SER A 90 -3.58 -6.26 16.59
C SER A 90 -3.16 -5.97 16.49
N MET A 91 -3.44 -5.88 16.03
CA MET A 91 -2.68 -5.85 16.02
C MET A 91 -2.11 -5.63 16.24
N PRO A 92 -2.27 -5.78 15.96
CA PRO A 92 -1.43 -5.56 16.21
C PRO A 92 -0.90 -5.39 16.24
#